data_095a1905f1e8e4446a6a52938a555bb9
#
_entry.id   095a1905f1e8e4446a6a52938a555bb9
#
_cell.length_a   1.000
_cell.length_b   1.000
_cell.length_c   1.000
_cell.angle_alpha   90.00
_cell.angle_beta   90.00
_cell.angle_gamma   90.00
#
_symmetry.space_group_name_H-M   'P 1'
#
loop_
_entity.id
_entity.type
_entity.pdbx_description
1 polymer ?
#
loop_
_entity_poly.entity_id
_entity_poly.type
_entity_poly.pdbx_seq_one_letter_code
_entity_poly.pdbx_strand_id
1 'polypeptide(L)'
;MKNNYIKQKRKDQNPVNHWKIFEGQLVFLLAMVILFVVTYTFILQQAYTKTALKTEIERDISSADAVHKLVNDRLGRKDFNEIKSKADENTELFKNMSTYMNEIRTLNSTRYIYTATRNEDGRLIYVVDGLDPSAGDVRHPGDPIEKEMVPYIEKALSGKTVYSQDIVDTTWGPIFTACYPVTAEDESNEVIGAFCIEMDMQKAYGMVEKTNKLSIVLGCITACILLILCTCGYSAYKKQKENEQKQQKLLQEAARLADSGFS
;
A
#
# COMPACT_ATOMS: atom_id res chain seq x y z
N MET A 1 -0.69 -75.21 -10.46
CA MET A 1 -1.46 -73.97 -10.53
C MET A 1 -1.86 -73.38 -9.19
N LYS A 2 -2.05 -74.11 -8.09
CA LYS A 2 -2.44 -73.58 -6.77
C LYS A 2 -1.35 -72.73 -6.07
N ASN A 3 -0.09 -72.97 -6.29
CA ASN A 3 1.01 -72.27 -5.60
C ASN A 3 1.24 -70.83 -6.13
N ASN A 4 0.89 -70.53 -7.40
CA ASN A 4 1.04 -69.17 -7.91
C ASN A 4 -0.06 -68.21 -7.42
N TYR A 5 -1.24 -68.75 -7.15
CA TYR A 5 -2.36 -67.95 -6.65
C TYR A 5 -2.16 -67.49 -5.19
N ILE A 6 -1.49 -68.28 -4.38
CA ILE A 6 -1.15 -67.93 -2.99
C ILE A 6 0.00 -66.94 -2.92
N LYS A 7 0.96 -66.97 -3.86
CA LYS A 7 2.04 -65.98 -3.94
C LYS A 7 1.51 -64.61 -4.40
N GLN A 8 0.56 -64.56 -5.31
CA GLN A 8 -0.02 -63.33 -5.78
C GLN A 8 -0.90 -62.64 -4.72
N LYS A 9 -1.67 -63.41 -3.93
CA LYS A 9 -2.52 -62.87 -2.86
C LYS A 9 -1.76 -62.35 -1.62
N ARG A 10 -0.48 -62.80 -1.44
CA ARG A 10 0.42 -62.28 -0.39
C ARG A 10 1.11 -60.97 -0.79
N LYS A 11 1.15 -60.61 -2.08
CA LYS A 11 1.78 -59.39 -2.57
C LYS A 11 0.89 -58.15 -2.38
N ASP A 12 -0.41 -58.36 -2.31
CA ASP A 12 -1.40 -57.28 -2.21
C ASP A 12 -1.84 -56.88 -0.79
N GLN A 13 -1.29 -57.58 0.24
CA GLN A 13 -1.61 -57.30 1.62
C GLN A 13 -0.37 -56.93 2.44
N ASN A 14 0.28 -55.81 2.12
CA ASN A 14 1.23 -55.23 3.04
C ASN A 14 0.60 -53.95 3.63
N PRO A 15 -0.11 -54.01 4.79
CA PRO A 15 -0.80 -52.90 5.40
C PRO A 15 0.16 -51.75 5.73
N VAL A 16 1.44 -52.05 5.87
CA VAL A 16 2.52 -51.09 6.17
C VAL A 16 2.74 -50.07 5.05
N ASN A 17 2.48 -50.45 3.78
CA ASN A 17 2.67 -49.51 2.65
C ASN A 17 1.52 -48.53 2.52
N HIS A 18 0.28 -48.91 2.82
CA HIS A 18 -0.85 -47.97 2.73
C HIS A 18 -0.80 -46.87 3.76
N TRP A 19 -0.39 -47.15 5.00
CA TRP A 19 -0.26 -46.16 6.05
C TRP A 19 0.81 -45.09 5.73
N LYS A 20 1.94 -45.48 5.19
CA LYS A 20 3.06 -44.57 4.87
C LYS A 20 2.79 -43.68 3.66
N ILE A 21 2.08 -44.16 2.68
CA ILE A 21 1.58 -43.35 1.56
C ILE A 21 0.58 -42.30 2.09
N PHE A 22 -0.28 -42.71 3.00
CA PHE A 22 -1.27 -41.85 3.65
C PHE A 22 -0.62 -40.73 4.48
N GLU A 23 0.44 -41.02 5.25
CA GLU A 23 1.20 -40.02 6.02
C GLU A 23 1.85 -38.96 5.10
N GLY A 24 2.46 -39.36 4.00
CA GLY A 24 3.06 -38.44 3.01
C GLY A 24 2.00 -37.55 2.34
N GLN A 25 0.85 -38.12 1.99
CA GLN A 25 -0.28 -37.38 1.43
C GLN A 25 -0.86 -36.40 2.45
N LEU A 26 -0.95 -36.79 3.74
CA LEU A 26 -1.44 -35.93 4.80
C LEU A 26 -0.53 -34.71 5.01
N VAL A 27 0.78 -34.88 5.05
CA VAL A 27 1.76 -33.79 5.16
C VAL A 27 1.66 -32.84 3.97
N PHE A 28 1.53 -33.37 2.76
CA PHE A 28 1.34 -32.56 1.56
C PHE A 28 0.05 -31.76 1.60
N LEU A 29 -1.05 -32.38 2.00
CA LEU A 29 -2.36 -31.73 2.12
C LEU A 29 -2.33 -30.64 3.19
N LEU A 30 -1.66 -30.87 4.33
CA LEU A 30 -1.48 -29.89 5.38
C LEU A 30 -0.66 -28.67 4.89
N ALA A 31 0.42 -28.91 4.14
CA ALA A 31 1.22 -27.85 3.55
C ALA A 31 0.41 -27.00 2.56
N MET A 32 -0.43 -27.65 1.72
CA MET A 32 -1.33 -26.95 0.81
C MET A 32 -2.38 -26.10 1.53
N VAL A 33 -2.96 -26.61 2.62
CA VAL A 33 -3.92 -25.85 3.44
C VAL A 33 -3.25 -24.64 4.08
N ILE A 34 -2.05 -24.79 4.64
CA ILE A 34 -1.30 -23.69 5.24
C ILE A 34 -1.01 -22.63 4.17
N LEU A 35 -0.50 -23.03 3.01
CA LEU A 35 -0.23 -22.12 1.91
C LEU A 35 -1.49 -21.37 1.47
N PHE A 36 -2.61 -22.07 1.34
CA PHE A 36 -3.89 -21.48 0.96
C PHE A 36 -4.34 -20.43 2.00
N VAL A 37 -4.34 -20.78 3.29
CA VAL A 37 -4.77 -19.88 4.37
C VAL A 37 -3.92 -18.61 4.39
N VAL A 38 -2.61 -18.74 4.27
CA VAL A 38 -1.70 -17.57 4.27
C VAL A 38 -1.90 -16.70 3.05
N THR A 39 -2.01 -17.30 1.86
CA THR A 39 -2.26 -16.56 0.62
C THR A 39 -3.60 -15.83 0.69
N TYR A 40 -4.63 -16.50 1.18
CA TYR A 40 -5.96 -15.92 1.35
C TYR A 40 -5.95 -14.76 2.35
N THR A 41 -5.29 -14.93 3.50
CA THR A 41 -5.15 -13.88 4.51
C THR A 41 -4.40 -12.66 3.95
N PHE A 42 -3.33 -12.89 3.19
CA PHE A 42 -2.58 -11.83 2.52
C PHE A 42 -3.46 -11.03 1.55
N ILE A 43 -4.22 -11.72 0.69
CA ILE A 43 -5.14 -11.07 -0.26
C ILE A 43 -6.20 -10.23 0.46
N LEU A 44 -6.82 -10.80 1.51
CA LEU A 44 -7.81 -10.08 2.32
C LEU A 44 -7.23 -8.84 2.98
N GLN A 45 -6.02 -8.94 3.52
CA GLN A 45 -5.35 -7.82 4.17
C GLN A 45 -5.04 -6.70 3.18
N GLN A 46 -4.56 -7.02 1.98
CA GLN A 46 -4.31 -6.03 0.93
C GLN A 46 -5.62 -5.37 0.45
N ALA A 47 -6.67 -6.15 0.26
CA ALA A 47 -7.98 -5.63 -0.12
C ALA A 47 -8.54 -4.68 0.95
N TYR A 48 -8.45 -5.05 2.22
CA TYR A 48 -8.88 -4.22 3.35
C TYR A 48 -8.12 -2.89 3.41
N THR A 49 -6.78 -2.94 3.33
CA THR A 49 -5.94 -1.74 3.37
C THR A 49 -6.25 -0.80 2.22
N LYS A 50 -6.41 -1.34 0.99
CA LYS A 50 -6.77 -0.55 -0.18
C LYS A 50 -8.16 0.09 -0.03
N THR A 51 -9.13 -0.64 0.49
CA THR A 51 -10.48 -0.12 0.71
C THR A 51 -10.48 0.97 1.79
N ALA A 52 -9.78 0.77 2.90
CA ALA A 52 -9.67 1.75 3.97
C ALA A 52 -9.00 3.06 3.48
N LEU A 53 -7.90 2.94 2.71
CA LEU A 53 -7.24 4.10 2.11
C LEU A 53 -8.17 4.85 1.15
N LYS A 54 -8.89 4.13 0.30
CA LYS A 54 -9.85 4.73 -0.63
C LYS A 54 -10.96 5.49 0.11
N THR A 55 -11.51 4.91 1.18
CA THR A 55 -12.53 5.57 2.01
C THR A 55 -12.00 6.84 2.67
N GLU A 56 -10.74 6.83 3.14
CA GLU A 56 -10.09 8.00 3.71
C GLU A 56 -9.96 9.11 2.66
N ILE A 57 -9.46 8.78 1.46
CA ILE A 57 -9.34 9.73 0.34
C ILE A 57 -10.70 10.30 -0.06
N GLU A 58 -11.76 9.48 -0.17
CA GLU A 58 -13.11 9.95 -0.49
C GLU A 58 -13.67 10.92 0.59
N ARG A 59 -13.36 10.66 1.85
CA ARG A 59 -13.69 11.58 2.94
C ARG A 59 -12.93 12.90 2.81
N ASP A 60 -11.64 12.83 2.51
CA ASP A 60 -10.80 14.01 2.37
C ASP A 60 -11.17 14.83 1.14
N ILE A 61 -11.60 14.22 0.03
CA ILE A 61 -12.20 14.91 -1.12
C ILE A 61 -13.43 15.72 -0.68
N SER A 62 -14.35 15.07 0.04
CA SER A 62 -15.58 15.74 0.49
C SER A 62 -15.29 16.91 1.44
N SER A 63 -14.29 16.76 2.29
CA SER A 63 -13.84 17.80 3.21
C SER A 63 -13.18 18.96 2.45
N ALA A 64 -12.30 18.64 1.49
CA ALA A 64 -11.64 19.65 0.64
C ALA A 64 -12.65 20.44 -0.20
N ASP A 65 -13.65 19.78 -0.78
CA ASP A 65 -14.72 20.45 -1.51
C ASP A 65 -15.53 21.42 -0.62
N ALA A 66 -15.78 21.03 0.64
CA ALA A 66 -16.45 21.91 1.59
C ALA A 66 -15.60 23.13 1.93
N VAL A 67 -14.31 22.94 2.18
CA VAL A 67 -13.35 24.03 2.43
C VAL A 67 -13.23 24.96 1.22
N HIS A 68 -13.11 24.39 0.02
CA HIS A 68 -13.03 25.16 -1.21
C HIS A 68 -14.26 26.09 -1.38
N LYS A 69 -15.48 25.59 -1.13
CA LYS A 69 -16.70 26.40 -1.20
C LYS A 69 -16.71 27.58 -0.23
N LEU A 70 -16.08 27.45 0.95
CA LEU A 70 -16.00 28.54 1.92
C LEU A 70 -15.04 29.66 1.48
N VAL A 71 -13.97 29.30 0.77
CA VAL A 71 -12.88 30.22 0.43
C VAL A 71 -13.05 30.81 -0.98
N ASN A 72 -13.59 30.03 -1.92
CA ASN A 72 -13.66 30.39 -3.34
C ASN A 72 -14.27 31.77 -3.60
N ASP A 73 -15.37 32.10 -2.93
CA ASP A 73 -16.09 33.37 -3.13
C ASP A 73 -15.32 34.61 -2.60
N ARG A 74 -14.19 34.38 -1.90
CA ARG A 74 -13.34 35.47 -1.41
C ARG A 74 -12.03 35.60 -2.16
N LEU A 75 -11.71 34.64 -3.05
CA LEU A 75 -10.53 34.67 -3.89
C LEU A 75 -10.87 35.44 -5.18
N GLY A 76 -10.10 36.46 -5.49
CA GLY A 76 -10.31 37.30 -6.67
C GLY A 76 -9.02 37.63 -7.40
N ARG A 77 -9.18 38.27 -8.56
CA ARG A 77 -8.06 38.71 -9.42
C ARG A 77 -7.08 39.60 -8.66
N LYS A 78 -7.59 40.38 -7.71
CA LYS A 78 -6.79 41.29 -6.90
C LYS A 78 -5.73 40.57 -6.09
N ASP A 79 -6.08 39.42 -5.47
CA ASP A 79 -5.15 38.63 -4.66
C ASP A 79 -3.94 38.16 -5.46
N PHE A 80 -4.17 37.70 -6.70
CA PHE A 80 -3.11 37.17 -7.58
C PHE A 80 -2.32 38.28 -8.30
N ASN A 81 -2.89 39.47 -8.44
CA ASN A 81 -2.20 40.57 -9.10
C ASN A 81 -1.37 41.43 -8.15
N GLU A 82 -1.80 41.59 -6.90
CA GLU A 82 -1.19 42.50 -5.91
C GLU A 82 -0.24 41.77 -4.94
N ILE A 83 -0.41 40.46 -4.71
CA ILE A 83 0.42 39.67 -3.81
C ILE A 83 1.41 38.86 -4.63
N LYS A 84 2.66 39.28 -4.72
CA LYS A 84 3.69 38.65 -5.57
C LYS A 84 5.03 38.38 -4.86
N SER A 85 5.25 39.03 -3.73
CA SER A 85 6.53 38.98 -3.03
C SER A 85 6.35 39.09 -1.52
N LYS A 86 7.36 38.70 -0.77
CA LYS A 86 7.38 38.80 0.69
C LYS A 86 7.09 40.21 1.21
N ALA A 87 7.40 41.27 0.46
CA ALA A 87 7.09 42.63 0.85
C ALA A 87 5.58 42.89 0.98
N ASP A 88 4.77 42.14 0.22
CA ASP A 88 3.32 42.30 0.16
C ASP A 88 2.60 41.73 1.39
N GLU A 89 3.31 40.96 2.24
CA GLU A 89 2.78 40.47 3.54
C GLU A 89 2.34 41.57 4.49
N ASN A 90 2.87 42.77 4.31
CA ASN A 90 2.48 43.91 5.14
C ASN A 90 1.16 44.57 4.70
N THR A 91 0.63 44.19 3.53
CA THR A 91 -0.62 44.73 3.01
C THR A 91 -1.83 44.23 3.81
N GLU A 92 -2.87 45.04 3.90
CA GLU A 92 -4.16 44.63 4.45
C GLU A 92 -4.79 43.46 3.65
N LEU A 93 -4.61 43.46 2.35
CA LEU A 93 -5.10 42.40 1.47
C LEU A 93 -4.55 41.03 1.87
N PHE A 94 -3.21 40.92 1.97
CA PHE A 94 -2.55 39.68 2.38
C PHE A 94 -2.98 39.25 3.78
N LYS A 95 -2.93 40.16 4.77
CA LYS A 95 -3.28 39.86 6.17
C LYS A 95 -4.70 39.35 6.31
N ASN A 96 -5.64 40.00 5.65
CA ASN A 96 -7.06 39.59 5.69
C ASN A 96 -7.25 38.21 5.07
N MET A 97 -6.61 37.92 3.93
CA MET A 97 -6.73 36.63 3.26
C MET A 97 -6.02 35.51 4.05
N SER A 98 -4.78 35.74 4.50
CA SER A 98 -4.01 34.77 5.29
C SER A 98 -4.71 34.46 6.61
N THR A 99 -5.22 35.45 7.33
CA THR A 99 -5.98 35.24 8.57
C THR A 99 -7.25 34.41 8.31
N TYR A 100 -8.01 34.78 7.28
CA TYR A 100 -9.22 34.04 6.93
C TYR A 100 -8.94 32.58 6.55
N MET A 101 -7.92 32.35 5.74
CA MET A 101 -7.51 30.99 5.36
C MET A 101 -7.02 30.19 6.58
N ASN A 102 -6.31 30.82 7.51
CA ASN A 102 -5.86 30.17 8.74
C ASN A 102 -7.04 29.78 9.66
N GLU A 103 -8.05 30.65 9.79
CA GLU A 103 -9.28 30.34 10.51
C GLU A 103 -10.00 29.13 9.90
N ILE A 104 -10.23 29.13 8.59
CA ILE A 104 -10.87 28.02 7.88
C ILE A 104 -10.06 26.72 8.04
N ARG A 105 -8.74 26.80 7.88
CA ARG A 105 -7.84 25.67 8.05
C ARG A 105 -7.98 25.04 9.44
N THR A 106 -7.95 25.88 10.46
CA THR A 106 -8.03 25.45 11.87
C THR A 106 -9.38 24.82 12.20
N LEU A 107 -10.48 25.40 11.74
CA LEU A 107 -11.83 24.90 11.96
C LEU A 107 -12.09 23.54 11.30
N ASN A 108 -11.46 23.27 10.16
CA ASN A 108 -11.67 22.05 9.40
C ASN A 108 -10.57 21.00 9.61
N SER A 109 -9.64 21.23 10.53
CA SER A 109 -8.50 20.33 10.78
C SER A 109 -7.68 20.03 9.53
N THR A 110 -7.64 20.96 8.59
CA THR A 110 -6.83 20.89 7.38
C THR A 110 -5.39 21.20 7.72
N ARG A 111 -4.44 20.49 7.11
CA ARG A 111 -3.02 20.70 7.40
C ARG A 111 -2.51 21.98 6.77
N TYR A 112 -2.67 22.11 5.45
CA TYR A 112 -2.26 23.30 4.69
C TYR A 112 -3.39 23.76 3.78
N ILE A 113 -3.52 25.07 3.65
CA ILE A 113 -4.37 25.75 2.67
C ILE A 113 -3.54 26.89 2.10
N TYR A 114 -3.43 26.93 0.76
CA TYR A 114 -2.66 27.99 0.12
C TYR A 114 -3.17 28.28 -1.30
N THR A 115 -2.76 29.42 -1.82
CA THR A 115 -2.97 29.78 -3.22
C THR A 115 -1.64 29.83 -3.96
N ALA A 116 -1.68 29.48 -5.24
CA ALA A 116 -0.51 29.45 -6.11
C ALA A 116 -0.82 30.03 -7.49
N THR A 117 0.18 30.60 -8.13
CA THR A 117 0.08 31.10 -9.51
C THR A 117 1.41 30.97 -10.24
N ARG A 118 1.44 31.38 -11.52
CA ARG A 118 2.69 31.60 -12.27
C ARG A 118 3.14 33.03 -12.14
N ASN A 119 4.43 33.20 -11.84
CA ASN A 119 5.05 34.50 -11.94
C ASN A 119 5.39 34.86 -13.41
N GLU A 120 5.93 36.04 -13.65
CA GLU A 120 6.31 36.54 -14.98
C GLU A 120 7.40 35.69 -15.67
N ASP A 121 8.23 35.00 -14.90
CA ASP A 121 9.22 34.03 -15.40
C ASP A 121 8.64 32.64 -15.73
N GLY A 122 7.33 32.44 -15.54
CA GLY A 122 6.65 31.17 -15.76
C GLY A 122 6.81 30.15 -14.63
N ARG A 123 7.43 30.52 -13.50
CA ARG A 123 7.61 29.64 -12.34
C ARG A 123 6.37 29.64 -11.45
N LEU A 124 6.04 28.47 -10.89
CA LEU A 124 4.97 28.35 -9.90
C LEU A 124 5.44 28.90 -8.55
N ILE A 125 4.65 29.78 -7.97
CA ILE A 125 4.94 30.45 -6.70
C ILE A 125 3.71 30.41 -5.78
N TYR A 126 3.97 30.50 -4.48
CA TYR A 126 2.96 30.77 -3.48
C TYR A 126 2.47 32.22 -3.59
N VAL A 127 1.16 32.43 -3.37
CA VAL A 127 0.54 33.76 -3.27
C VAL A 127 0.15 34.05 -1.84
N VAL A 128 -0.71 33.23 -1.25
CA VAL A 128 -1.08 33.33 0.17
C VAL A 128 -0.99 31.94 0.78
N ASP A 129 -0.36 31.85 1.95
CA ASP A 129 -0.36 30.68 2.80
C ASP A 129 -1.30 30.93 4.00
N GLY A 130 -2.15 29.97 4.31
CA GLY A 130 -3.06 29.99 5.43
C GLY A 130 -2.46 29.41 6.73
N LEU A 131 -1.16 29.25 6.83
CA LEU A 131 -0.50 28.95 8.09
C LEU A 131 -0.41 30.19 9.01
N ASP A 132 -0.28 29.92 10.31
CA ASP A 132 0.08 30.98 11.25
C ASP A 132 1.45 31.56 10.85
N PRO A 133 1.60 32.88 10.81
CA PRO A 133 2.88 33.51 10.44
C PRO A 133 4.06 33.12 11.32
N SER A 134 3.81 32.63 12.53
CA SER A 134 4.85 32.11 13.44
C SER A 134 5.21 30.64 13.20
N ALA A 135 4.52 29.94 12.30
CA ALA A 135 4.82 28.55 11.98
C ALA A 135 6.17 28.45 11.26
N GLY A 136 6.95 27.43 11.60
CA GLY A 136 8.29 27.25 11.03
C GLY A 136 8.31 26.80 9.56
N ASP A 137 7.17 26.39 9.04
CA ASP A 137 6.98 25.87 7.68
C ASP A 137 6.09 26.78 6.81
N VAL A 138 5.77 28.00 7.29
CA VAL A 138 5.02 29.01 6.52
C VAL A 138 5.75 29.38 5.23
N ARG A 139 4.98 29.53 4.14
CA ARG A 139 5.47 29.99 2.85
C ARG A 139 5.14 31.45 2.61
N HIS A 140 6.09 32.16 2.03
CA HIS A 140 5.94 33.57 1.72
C HIS A 140 5.49 33.77 0.27
N PRO A 141 4.79 34.86 -0.03
CA PRO A 141 4.49 35.22 -1.42
C PRO A 141 5.76 35.30 -2.26
N GLY A 142 5.73 34.61 -3.41
CA GLY A 142 6.89 34.50 -4.28
C GLY A 142 7.81 33.29 -4.03
N ASP A 143 7.63 32.58 -2.92
CA ASP A 143 8.37 31.32 -2.68
C ASP A 143 8.01 30.28 -3.75
N PRO A 144 8.99 29.46 -4.19
CA PRO A 144 8.74 28.43 -5.18
C PRO A 144 7.90 27.29 -4.61
N ILE A 145 7.00 26.77 -5.44
CA ILE A 145 6.21 25.55 -5.11
C ILE A 145 7.13 24.32 -5.10
N GLU A 146 6.88 23.42 -4.16
CA GLU A 146 7.54 22.11 -4.05
C GLU A 146 7.27 21.26 -5.30
N LYS A 147 8.29 20.50 -5.72
CA LYS A 147 8.26 19.71 -6.96
C LYS A 147 7.11 18.70 -6.98
N GLU A 148 6.79 18.14 -5.83
CA GLU A 148 5.72 17.14 -5.65
C GLU A 148 4.34 17.72 -5.94
N MET A 149 4.17 19.04 -5.71
CA MET A 149 2.89 19.73 -5.89
C MET A 149 2.70 20.28 -7.30
N VAL A 150 3.79 20.48 -8.04
CA VAL A 150 3.76 21.04 -9.41
C VAL A 150 2.73 20.36 -10.32
N PRO A 151 2.65 19.01 -10.42
CA PRO A 151 1.69 18.35 -11.31
C PRO A 151 0.23 18.64 -10.99
N TYR A 152 -0.11 18.86 -9.74
CA TYR A 152 -1.48 19.15 -9.28
C TYR A 152 -1.84 20.60 -9.59
N ILE A 153 -0.95 21.53 -9.28
CA ILE A 153 -1.16 22.95 -9.54
C ILE A 153 -1.23 23.24 -11.05
N GLU A 154 -0.39 22.60 -11.86
CA GLU A 154 -0.45 22.71 -13.32
C GLU A 154 -1.82 22.29 -13.90
N LYS A 155 -2.37 21.21 -13.39
CA LYS A 155 -3.71 20.77 -13.79
C LYS A 155 -4.78 21.76 -13.35
N ALA A 156 -4.68 22.30 -12.13
CA ALA A 156 -5.61 23.32 -11.65
C ALA A 156 -5.54 24.58 -12.53
N LEU A 157 -4.35 25.06 -12.85
CA LEU A 157 -4.15 26.19 -13.75
C LEU A 157 -4.65 25.95 -15.19
N SER A 158 -4.82 24.67 -15.58
CA SER A 158 -5.49 24.31 -16.84
C SER A 158 -7.01 24.30 -16.74
N GLY A 159 -7.61 24.74 -15.64
CA GLY A 159 -9.04 24.81 -15.40
C GLY A 159 -9.70 23.53 -14.90
N LYS A 160 -8.91 22.59 -14.34
CA LYS A 160 -9.43 21.30 -13.87
C LYS A 160 -9.19 21.14 -12.37
N THR A 161 -10.25 20.85 -11.62
CA THR A 161 -10.11 20.34 -10.26
C THR A 161 -9.38 19.02 -10.27
N VAL A 162 -8.42 18.85 -9.38
CA VAL A 162 -7.60 17.64 -9.26
C VAL A 162 -7.46 17.21 -7.80
N TYR A 163 -7.57 15.91 -7.60
CA TYR A 163 -7.36 15.24 -6.31
C TYR A 163 -6.24 14.20 -6.45
N SER A 164 -5.42 14.05 -5.41
CA SER A 164 -4.51 12.91 -5.38
C SER A 164 -5.30 11.60 -5.23
N GLN A 165 -4.93 10.60 -6.03
CA GLN A 165 -5.55 9.27 -5.99
C GLN A 165 -4.94 8.35 -4.93
N ASP A 166 -3.73 8.71 -4.48
CA ASP A 166 -2.94 8.01 -3.48
C ASP A 166 -2.34 9.04 -2.52
N ILE A 167 -1.70 8.53 -1.47
CA ILE A 167 -0.92 9.35 -0.54
C ILE A 167 0.26 9.97 -1.29
N VAL A 168 0.39 11.28 -1.21
CA VAL A 168 1.54 12.01 -1.74
C VAL A 168 2.58 12.14 -0.62
N ASP A 169 3.77 11.59 -0.85
CA ASP A 169 4.88 11.73 0.09
C ASP A 169 5.64 13.01 -0.22
N THR A 170 5.64 13.92 0.75
CA THR A 170 6.25 15.24 0.62
C THR A 170 7.34 15.44 1.67
N THR A 171 8.14 16.49 1.51
CA THR A 171 9.14 16.92 2.50
C THR A 171 8.53 17.15 3.89
N TRP A 172 7.23 17.46 3.93
CA TRP A 172 6.45 17.75 5.14
C TRP A 172 5.70 16.54 5.69
N GLY A 173 5.85 15.38 5.05
CA GLY A 173 5.20 14.11 5.37
C GLY A 173 4.10 13.72 4.37
N PRO A 174 3.42 12.60 4.63
CA PRO A 174 2.39 12.07 3.75
C PRO A 174 1.11 12.92 3.82
N ILE A 175 0.60 13.32 2.66
CA ILE A 175 -0.61 14.14 2.52
C ILE A 175 -1.57 13.58 1.47
N PHE A 176 -2.84 13.94 1.58
CA PHE A 176 -3.78 14.04 0.47
C PHE A 176 -3.75 15.48 -0.02
N THR A 177 -3.83 15.71 -1.34
CA THR A 177 -3.92 17.04 -1.92
C THR A 177 -5.12 17.18 -2.86
N ALA A 178 -5.78 18.33 -2.78
CA ALA A 178 -6.80 18.79 -3.71
C ALA A 178 -6.42 20.18 -4.20
N CYS A 179 -6.40 20.39 -5.53
CA CYS A 179 -6.15 21.70 -6.12
C CYS A 179 -7.32 22.07 -7.05
N TYR A 180 -7.80 23.29 -6.89
CA TYR A 180 -8.95 23.85 -7.58
C TYR A 180 -8.49 25.05 -8.43
N PRO A 181 -9.01 25.20 -9.66
CA PRO A 181 -8.80 26.43 -10.43
C PRO A 181 -9.50 27.60 -9.74
N VAL A 182 -8.80 28.71 -9.65
CA VAL A 182 -9.41 30.01 -9.29
C VAL A 182 -9.61 30.80 -10.57
N THR A 183 -10.87 31.13 -10.86
CA THR A 183 -11.24 31.90 -12.06
C THR A 183 -11.50 33.35 -11.70
N ALA A 184 -11.23 34.23 -12.65
CA ALA A 184 -11.57 35.64 -12.48
C ALA A 184 -13.09 35.81 -12.35
N GLU A 185 -13.52 36.78 -11.55
CA GLU A 185 -14.94 37.11 -11.33
C GLU A 185 -15.63 37.77 -12.55
N ASP A 186 -14.87 38.04 -13.59
CA ASP A 186 -15.38 38.65 -14.83
C ASP A 186 -15.90 37.58 -15.83
N GLU A 187 -16.53 38.06 -16.90
CA GLU A 187 -17.09 37.20 -17.96
C GLU A 187 -16.02 36.37 -18.73
N SER A 188 -14.71 36.59 -18.45
CA SER A 188 -13.62 35.91 -19.17
C SER A 188 -13.47 34.45 -18.84
N ASN A 189 -13.88 34.02 -17.63
CA ASN A 189 -13.60 32.70 -17.06
C ASN A 189 -12.11 32.34 -17.10
N GLU A 190 -11.22 33.33 -17.11
CA GLU A 190 -9.80 33.12 -17.10
C GLU A 190 -9.34 32.51 -15.78
N VAL A 191 -8.53 31.44 -15.84
CA VAL A 191 -7.91 30.88 -14.66
C VAL A 191 -6.74 31.75 -14.24
N ILE A 192 -6.85 32.40 -13.07
CA ILE A 192 -5.88 33.34 -12.51
C ILE A 192 -4.93 32.71 -11.50
N GLY A 193 -5.28 31.54 -10.97
CA GLY A 193 -4.49 30.84 -9.99
C GLY A 193 -5.06 29.47 -9.64
N ALA A 194 -4.45 28.85 -8.64
CA ALA A 194 -4.90 27.62 -8.02
C ALA A 194 -5.10 27.80 -6.52
N PHE A 195 -6.13 27.19 -5.99
CA PHE A 195 -6.35 27.05 -4.56
C PHE A 195 -6.09 25.60 -4.16
N CYS A 196 -5.17 25.36 -3.23
CA CYS A 196 -4.74 24.03 -2.82
C CYS A 196 -5.05 23.78 -1.36
N ILE A 197 -5.49 22.56 -1.08
CA ILE A 197 -5.83 22.06 0.25
C ILE A 197 -5.09 20.76 0.46
N GLU A 198 -4.39 20.64 1.57
CA GLU A 198 -3.64 19.45 1.92
C GLU A 198 -4.10 18.92 3.29
N MET A 199 -4.36 17.62 3.35
CA MET A 199 -4.79 16.94 4.57
C MET A 199 -3.74 15.94 5.01
N ASP A 200 -3.59 15.80 6.33
CA ASP A 200 -2.61 14.89 6.94
C ASP A 200 -3.03 13.44 6.74
N MET A 201 -2.18 12.67 6.07
CA MET A 201 -2.35 11.24 5.83
C MET A 201 -1.42 10.36 6.68
N GLN A 202 -0.80 10.92 7.73
CA GLN A 202 0.17 10.19 8.57
C GLN A 202 -0.42 8.91 9.17
N LYS A 203 -1.67 8.94 9.61
CA LYS A 203 -2.35 7.76 10.17
C LYS A 203 -2.59 6.68 9.10
N ALA A 204 -3.09 7.07 7.94
CA ALA A 204 -3.33 6.17 6.82
C ALA A 204 -2.02 5.58 6.30
N TYR A 205 -0.98 6.40 6.14
CA TYR A 205 0.36 5.98 5.74
C TYR A 205 0.94 4.97 6.73
N GLY A 206 0.89 5.25 8.04
CA GLY A 206 1.35 4.34 9.08
C GLY A 206 0.59 3.01 9.10
N MET A 207 -0.70 3.01 8.79
CA MET A 207 -1.49 1.79 8.66
C MET A 207 -1.03 0.94 7.45
N VAL A 208 -0.82 1.55 6.29
CA VAL A 208 -0.30 0.88 5.09
C VAL A 208 1.08 0.29 5.35
N GLU A 209 1.99 1.08 5.92
CA GLU A 209 3.35 0.65 6.26
C GLU A 209 3.36 -0.53 7.23
N LYS A 210 2.58 -0.45 8.32
CA LYS A 210 2.44 -1.53 9.31
C LYS A 210 1.88 -2.81 8.68
N THR A 211 0.88 -2.67 7.81
CA THR A 211 0.29 -3.78 7.09
C THR A 211 1.30 -4.47 6.19
N ASN A 212 2.08 -3.71 5.43
CA ASN A 212 3.13 -4.24 4.56
C ASN A 212 4.21 -4.97 5.35
N LYS A 213 4.69 -4.40 6.45
CA LYS A 213 5.68 -5.05 7.35
C LYS A 213 5.15 -6.37 7.91
N LEU A 214 3.90 -6.39 8.39
CA LEU A 214 3.27 -7.59 8.92
C LEU A 214 3.14 -8.69 7.84
N SER A 215 2.77 -8.31 6.62
CA SER A 215 2.67 -9.23 5.48
C SER A 215 4.01 -9.89 5.14
N ILE A 216 5.10 -9.13 5.16
CA ILE A 216 6.46 -9.65 4.93
C ILE A 216 6.84 -10.66 6.03
N VAL A 217 6.64 -10.30 7.30
CA VAL A 217 6.95 -11.19 8.44
C VAL A 217 6.16 -12.49 8.36
N LEU A 218 4.85 -12.41 8.07
CA LEU A 218 3.99 -13.58 7.91
C LEU A 218 4.46 -14.46 6.75
N GLY A 219 4.84 -13.87 5.63
CA GLY A 219 5.42 -14.57 4.47
C GLY A 219 6.71 -15.32 4.82
N CYS A 220 7.63 -14.69 5.56
CA CYS A 220 8.87 -15.33 6.00
C CYS A 220 8.61 -16.51 6.94
N ILE A 221 7.72 -16.35 7.93
CA ILE A 221 7.35 -17.44 8.87
C ILE A 221 6.77 -18.62 8.09
N THR A 222 5.87 -18.35 7.14
CA THR A 222 5.27 -19.42 6.31
C THR A 222 6.31 -20.14 5.48
N ALA A 223 7.23 -19.43 4.85
CA ALA A 223 8.31 -20.03 4.09
C ALA A 223 9.19 -20.95 4.97
N CYS A 224 9.50 -20.52 6.19
CA CYS A 224 10.23 -21.35 7.15
C CYS A 224 9.49 -22.63 7.53
N ILE A 225 8.17 -22.53 7.81
CA ILE A 225 7.35 -23.70 8.14
C ILE A 225 7.30 -24.68 6.96
N LEU A 226 7.10 -24.20 5.74
CA LEU A 226 7.09 -25.05 4.54
C LEU A 226 8.44 -25.73 4.31
N LEU A 227 9.55 -25.03 4.51
CA LEU A 227 10.90 -25.63 4.43
C LEU A 227 11.10 -26.75 5.46
N ILE A 228 10.66 -26.55 6.70
CA ILE A 228 10.71 -27.59 7.75
C ILE A 228 9.88 -28.81 7.34
N LEU A 229 8.64 -28.59 6.87
CA LEU A 229 7.79 -29.68 6.43
C LEU A 229 8.39 -30.46 5.25
N CYS A 230 8.98 -29.75 4.27
CA CYS A 230 9.66 -30.37 3.14
C CYS A 230 10.88 -31.19 3.57
N THR A 231 11.72 -30.67 4.48
CA THR A 231 12.91 -31.39 4.97
C THR A 231 12.54 -32.62 5.80
N CYS A 232 11.52 -32.51 6.67
CA CYS A 232 10.99 -33.65 7.42
C CYS A 232 10.41 -34.71 6.49
N GLY A 233 9.60 -34.31 5.52
CA GLY A 233 9.03 -35.21 4.51
C GLY A 233 10.11 -35.93 3.68
N TYR A 234 11.15 -35.21 3.24
CA TYR A 234 12.27 -35.77 2.51
C TYR A 234 13.06 -36.78 3.36
N SER A 235 13.31 -36.44 4.63
CA SER A 235 14.03 -37.33 5.55
C SER A 235 13.25 -38.62 5.83
N ALA A 236 11.95 -38.54 6.01
CA ALA A 236 11.06 -39.68 6.17
C ALA A 236 11.05 -40.58 4.93
N TYR A 237 10.94 -39.98 3.73
CA TYR A 237 11.01 -40.69 2.44
C TYR A 237 12.34 -41.41 2.26
N LYS A 238 13.47 -40.75 2.53
CA LYS A 238 14.82 -41.34 2.44
C LYS A 238 14.96 -42.56 3.35
N LYS A 239 14.56 -42.42 4.63
CA LYS A 239 14.60 -43.52 5.61
C LYS A 239 13.74 -44.71 5.19
N GLN A 240 12.58 -44.45 4.61
CA GLN A 240 11.71 -45.50 4.07
C GLN A 240 12.38 -46.27 2.94
N LYS A 241 12.97 -45.57 1.96
CA LYS A 241 13.66 -46.17 0.83
C LYS A 241 14.84 -47.04 1.25
N GLU A 242 15.61 -46.58 2.27
CA GLU A 242 16.70 -47.37 2.84
C GLU A 242 16.20 -48.67 3.51
N ASN A 243 15.09 -48.58 4.24
CA ASN A 243 14.47 -49.76 4.88
C ASN A 243 13.94 -50.77 3.87
N GLU A 244 13.30 -50.29 2.81
CA GLU A 244 12.84 -51.18 1.69
C GLU A 244 14.01 -51.89 1.01
N GLN A 245 15.11 -51.22 0.76
CA GLN A 245 16.30 -51.79 0.20
C GLN A 245 16.93 -52.86 1.12
N LYS A 246 16.96 -52.64 2.44
CA LYS A 246 17.42 -53.60 3.43
C LYS A 246 16.54 -54.85 3.44
N GLN A 247 15.20 -54.66 3.44
CA GLN A 247 14.27 -55.78 3.38
C GLN A 247 14.42 -56.62 2.11
N GLN A 248 14.60 -55.98 0.96
CA GLN A 248 14.82 -56.67 -0.30
C GLN A 248 16.12 -57.49 -0.29
N LYS A 249 17.21 -56.95 0.27
CA LYS A 249 18.48 -57.69 0.43
C LYS A 249 18.31 -58.90 1.32
N LEU A 250 17.66 -58.76 2.47
CA LEU A 250 17.38 -59.89 3.39
C LEU A 250 16.52 -60.99 2.76
N LEU A 251 15.52 -60.59 1.97
CA LEU A 251 14.70 -61.54 1.20
C LEU A 251 15.49 -62.29 0.13
N GLN A 252 16.40 -61.61 -0.57
CA GLN A 252 17.29 -62.23 -1.57
C GLN A 252 18.27 -63.20 -0.91
N GLU A 253 18.82 -62.86 0.25
CA GLU A 253 19.75 -63.71 1.01
C GLU A 253 19.03 -64.93 1.58
N ALA A 254 17.84 -64.77 2.12
CA ALA A 254 17.01 -65.89 2.57
C ALA A 254 16.63 -66.86 1.43
N ALA A 255 16.33 -66.32 0.23
CA ALA A 255 16.06 -67.13 -0.93
C ALA A 255 17.28 -67.93 -1.40
N ARG A 256 18.48 -67.30 -1.40
CA ARG A 256 19.74 -67.99 -1.74
C ARG A 256 20.08 -69.12 -0.76
N LEU A 257 19.87 -68.92 0.55
CA LEU A 257 20.08 -69.96 1.57
C LEU A 257 19.08 -71.12 1.43
N ALA A 258 17.85 -70.83 1.06
CA ALA A 258 16.86 -71.86 0.81
C ALA A 258 17.19 -72.73 -0.43
N ASP A 259 17.72 -72.13 -1.47
CA ASP A 259 18.16 -72.89 -2.68
C ASP A 259 19.43 -73.68 -2.45
N SER A 260 20.34 -73.25 -1.58
CA SER A 260 21.59 -73.98 -1.22
C SER A 260 21.42 -75.12 -0.22
N GLY A 261 20.27 -75.17 0.48
CA GLY A 261 19.97 -76.21 1.45
C GLY A 261 19.24 -77.43 0.88
N PHE A 262 19.01 -77.48 -0.46
CA PHE A 262 18.36 -78.59 -1.18
C PHE A 262 19.31 -79.30 -2.17
N SER A 263 20.62 -79.11 -2.04
CA SER A 263 21.63 -79.80 -2.88
C SER A 263 22.39 -80.87 -2.06
#